data_c47d5be267750965147a678cc9b28d1c
#
_entry.id   c47d5be267750965147a678cc9b28d1c
#
_cell.length_a   1.000
_cell.length_b   1.000
_cell.length_c   1.000
_cell.angle_alpha   90.00
_cell.angle_beta   90.00
_cell.angle_gamma   90.00
#
_symmetry.space_group_name_H-M   'P 1'
#
loop_
_entity.id
_entity.type
_entity.pdbx_description
1 polymer ?
#
loop_
_entity_poly.entity_id
_entity_poly.type
_entity_poly.pdbx_seq_one_letter_code
_entity_poly.pdbx_strand_id
1 'polypeptide(L)'
;MRLALILKFDGVYIPSFNKKINFTLNKNIKNFKIIGSAHNILEIKIKEKQGVEYIFLSPLFEVSKSNKFLGILKFNNLARSTNKRIVALGGINKFNIKKLNMLNVLGFSGISYFQKKNGPLKKGPFKYFKSLTD
;
A
#
# COMPACT_ATOMS: atom_id res chain seq x y z
N MET A 1 -3.36 -1.66 -17.88
CA MET A 1 -4.28 -2.73 -17.47
C MET A 1 -4.48 -3.79 -18.53
N ARG A 2 -4.86 -3.44 -19.76
CA ARG A 2 -5.02 -4.40 -20.89
C ARG A 2 -3.79 -5.32 -21.05
N LEU A 3 -2.59 -4.76 -21.00
CA LEU A 3 -1.35 -5.52 -21.11
C LEU A 3 -1.18 -6.53 -19.97
N ALA A 4 -1.52 -6.17 -18.74
CA ALA A 4 -1.42 -7.09 -17.60
C ALA A 4 -2.34 -8.31 -17.75
N LEU A 5 -3.49 -8.13 -18.37
CA LEU A 5 -4.43 -9.22 -18.66
C LEU A 5 -3.91 -10.12 -19.78
N ILE A 6 -3.38 -9.53 -20.86
CA ILE A 6 -2.76 -10.28 -21.96
C ILE A 6 -1.59 -11.14 -21.46
N LEU A 7 -0.77 -10.58 -20.57
CA LEU A 7 0.38 -11.26 -19.97
C LEU A 7 0.02 -12.16 -18.79
N LYS A 8 -1.28 -12.33 -18.49
CA LYS A 8 -1.80 -13.18 -17.39
C LYS A 8 -1.18 -12.86 -16.02
N PHE A 9 -0.97 -11.58 -15.72
CA PHE A 9 -0.56 -11.15 -14.39
C PHE A 9 -1.70 -11.29 -13.38
N ASP A 10 -1.35 -11.55 -12.12
CA ASP A 10 -2.32 -11.69 -11.02
C ASP A 10 -2.95 -10.36 -10.59
N GLY A 11 -2.40 -9.23 -11.06
CA GLY A 11 -2.93 -7.92 -10.73
C GLY A 11 -2.11 -6.75 -11.27
N VAL A 12 -2.51 -5.55 -10.89
CA VAL A 12 -1.83 -4.30 -11.24
C VAL A 12 -1.67 -3.41 -10.02
N TYR A 13 -0.61 -2.61 -10.04
CA TYR A 13 -0.38 -1.54 -9.08
C TYR A 13 -0.58 -0.17 -9.75
N ILE A 14 -1.38 0.69 -9.10
CA ILE A 14 -1.70 2.04 -9.56
C ILE A 14 -1.04 3.05 -8.61
N PRO A 15 0.03 3.74 -9.02
CA PRO A 15 0.71 4.71 -8.18
C PRO A 15 -0.17 5.92 -7.83
N SER A 16 0.17 6.63 -6.76
CA SER A 16 -0.60 7.76 -6.21
C SER A 16 -0.82 8.89 -7.23
N PHE A 17 0.20 9.18 -8.03
CA PHE A 17 0.14 10.24 -9.05
C PHE A 17 -0.76 9.89 -10.25
N ASN A 18 -1.10 8.63 -10.47
CA ASN A 18 -2.02 8.26 -11.54
C ASN A 18 -3.47 8.53 -11.12
N LYS A 19 -4.07 9.57 -11.70
CA LYS A 19 -5.44 10.03 -11.42
C LYS A 19 -6.46 9.58 -12.47
N LYS A 20 -6.05 8.83 -13.49
CA LYS A 20 -6.96 8.36 -14.55
C LYS A 20 -8.00 7.39 -13.96
N ILE A 21 -9.28 7.71 -14.13
CA ILE A 21 -10.40 6.92 -13.58
C ILE A 21 -10.98 5.95 -14.63
N ASN A 22 -10.72 6.19 -15.93
CA ASN A 22 -11.29 5.44 -17.05
C ASN A 22 -10.61 4.07 -17.23
N PHE A 23 -10.58 3.28 -16.17
CA PHE A 23 -10.23 1.86 -16.31
C PHE A 23 -11.52 1.08 -16.47
N THR A 24 -11.84 0.68 -17.71
CA THR A 24 -12.89 -0.31 -17.95
C THR A 24 -12.39 -1.64 -17.38
N LEU A 25 -12.63 -1.84 -16.09
CA LEU A 25 -12.41 -3.12 -15.46
C LEU A 25 -13.58 -4.00 -15.85
N ASN A 26 -13.35 -4.98 -16.69
CA ASN A 26 -14.21 -6.16 -16.69
C ASN A 26 -14.09 -6.77 -15.29
N LYS A 27 -15.08 -6.49 -14.44
CA LYS A 27 -15.16 -6.99 -13.04
C LYS A 27 -15.18 -8.53 -12.96
N ASN A 28 -15.17 -9.20 -14.09
CA ASN A 28 -15.34 -10.65 -14.23
C ASN A 28 -14.02 -11.43 -14.24
N ILE A 29 -12.86 -10.77 -14.05
CA ILE A 29 -11.60 -11.51 -14.01
C ILE A 29 -11.40 -12.02 -12.60
N LYS A 30 -11.76 -13.29 -12.41
CA LYS A 30 -11.59 -14.01 -11.14
C LYS A 30 -10.13 -13.89 -10.67
N ASN A 31 -9.92 -13.46 -9.42
CA ASN A 31 -8.62 -13.35 -8.75
C ASN A 31 -7.68 -12.22 -9.22
N PHE A 32 -8.08 -11.31 -10.13
CA PHE A 32 -7.22 -10.20 -10.53
C PHE A 32 -7.23 -9.08 -9.48
N LYS A 33 -6.06 -8.79 -8.90
CA LYS A 33 -5.91 -7.83 -7.82
C LYS A 33 -5.55 -6.43 -8.32
N ILE A 34 -6.22 -5.41 -7.79
CA ILE A 34 -5.89 -4.02 -8.06
C ILE A 34 -5.43 -3.37 -6.77
N ILE A 35 -4.19 -2.95 -6.77
CA ILE A 35 -3.53 -2.33 -5.63
C ILE A 35 -3.22 -0.89 -6.00
N GLY A 36 -3.38 0.05 -5.06
CA GLY A 36 -3.00 1.43 -5.29
C GLY A 36 -2.20 2.01 -4.14
N SER A 37 -1.59 3.18 -4.33
CA SER A 37 -1.00 3.96 -3.25
C SER A 37 -1.67 5.32 -3.10
N ALA A 38 -1.63 5.86 -1.89
CA ALA A 38 -2.15 7.17 -1.56
C ALA A 38 -1.36 7.81 -0.40
N HIS A 39 -1.36 9.16 -0.36
CA HIS A 39 -0.70 9.95 0.68
C HIS A 39 -1.67 10.89 1.42
N ASN A 40 -2.88 11.06 0.91
CA ASN A 40 -3.89 11.97 1.42
C ASN A 40 -5.30 11.51 1.04
N ILE A 41 -6.30 12.23 1.58
CA ILE A 41 -7.72 11.89 1.37
C ILE A 41 -8.15 11.97 -0.10
N LEU A 42 -7.66 12.96 -0.86
CA LEU A 42 -8.02 13.11 -2.27
C LEU A 42 -7.53 11.91 -3.09
N GLU A 43 -6.30 11.48 -2.85
CA GLU A 43 -5.73 10.31 -3.52
C GLU A 43 -6.48 9.03 -3.12
N ILE A 44 -6.87 8.86 -1.84
CA ILE A 44 -7.71 7.74 -1.40
C ILE A 44 -9.01 7.71 -2.21
N LYS A 45 -9.71 8.85 -2.32
CA LYS A 45 -10.98 8.93 -3.08
C LYS A 45 -10.80 8.63 -4.57
N ILE A 46 -9.67 9.02 -5.15
CA ILE A 46 -9.33 8.65 -6.52
C ILE A 46 -9.11 7.13 -6.63
N LYS A 47 -8.39 6.51 -5.68
CA LYS A 47 -8.16 5.07 -5.66
C LYS A 47 -9.46 4.28 -5.50
N GLU A 48 -10.40 4.76 -4.68
CA GLU A 48 -11.75 4.18 -4.58
C GLU A 48 -12.46 4.16 -5.95
N LYS A 49 -12.46 5.30 -6.66
CA LYS A 49 -13.04 5.43 -8.01
C LYS A 49 -12.32 4.55 -9.05
N GLN A 50 -11.03 4.32 -8.87
CA GLN A 50 -10.23 3.41 -9.70
C GLN A 50 -10.48 1.92 -9.40
N GLY A 51 -11.32 1.60 -8.41
CA GLY A 51 -11.70 0.24 -8.08
C GLY A 51 -10.61 -0.58 -7.38
N VAL A 52 -9.64 0.08 -6.71
CA VAL A 52 -8.60 -0.66 -5.98
C VAL A 52 -9.18 -1.43 -4.81
N GLU A 53 -8.61 -2.58 -4.50
CA GLU A 53 -8.96 -3.39 -3.33
C GLU A 53 -8.11 -3.01 -2.12
N TYR A 54 -6.82 -2.75 -2.36
CA TYR A 54 -5.84 -2.45 -1.33
C TYR A 54 -5.18 -1.10 -1.60
N ILE A 55 -5.08 -0.26 -0.56
CA ILE A 55 -4.40 1.03 -0.63
C ILE A 55 -3.17 1.00 0.28
N PHE A 56 -1.99 1.16 -0.32
CA PHE A 56 -0.76 1.42 0.40
C PHE A 56 -0.76 2.89 0.81
N LEU A 57 -1.03 3.15 2.09
CA LEU A 57 -1.06 4.50 2.65
C LEU A 57 0.33 4.84 3.22
N SER A 58 0.91 5.93 2.75
CA SER A 58 2.31 6.28 3.06
C SER A 58 2.59 7.78 3.02
N PRO A 59 3.73 8.23 3.57
CA PRO A 59 4.56 7.49 4.50
C PRO A 59 4.00 7.54 5.92
N LEU A 60 3.99 6.41 6.62
CA LEU A 60 3.51 6.34 8.00
C LEU A 60 4.45 7.06 8.95
N PHE A 61 5.75 6.74 8.89
CA PHE A 61 6.83 7.35 9.64
C PHE A 61 7.82 8.04 8.71
N GLU A 62 8.73 8.80 9.28
CA GLU A 62 9.78 9.51 8.56
C GLU A 62 10.61 8.57 7.68
N VAL A 63 10.92 9.03 6.47
CA VAL A 63 11.76 8.34 5.50
C VAL A 63 12.92 9.23 5.09
N SER A 64 14.07 8.66 4.76
CA SER A 64 15.30 9.40 4.42
C SER A 64 15.12 10.42 3.28
N LYS A 65 14.12 10.23 2.43
CA LYS A 65 13.87 11.12 1.28
C LYS A 65 12.87 12.24 1.56
N SER A 66 12.21 12.24 2.72
CA SER A 66 11.18 13.23 3.05
C SER A 66 10.90 13.26 4.55
N ASN A 67 10.97 14.47 5.12
CA ASN A 67 10.57 14.71 6.51
C ASN A 67 9.04 14.79 6.67
N LYS A 68 8.29 14.73 5.57
CA LYS A 68 6.81 14.73 5.61
C LYS A 68 6.30 13.32 5.79
N PHE A 69 5.64 13.05 6.91
CA PHE A 69 5.00 11.76 7.20
C PHE A 69 3.65 11.98 7.89
N LEU A 70 2.83 10.95 7.92
CA LEU A 70 1.48 11.03 8.46
C LEU A 70 1.44 10.94 9.98
N GLY A 71 2.26 10.10 10.59
CA GLY A 71 2.14 9.73 11.99
C GLY A 71 0.88 8.90 12.27
N ILE A 72 0.78 8.35 13.48
CA ILE A 72 -0.30 7.42 13.86
C ILE A 72 -1.69 8.06 13.75
N LEU A 73 -1.86 9.27 14.30
CA LEU A 73 -3.17 9.93 14.37
C LEU A 73 -3.74 10.24 12.98
N LYS A 74 -2.96 10.95 12.16
CA LYS A 74 -3.39 11.32 10.80
C LYS A 74 -3.57 10.09 9.92
N PHE A 75 -2.70 9.07 10.07
CA PHE A 75 -2.82 7.82 9.36
C PHE A 75 -4.15 7.12 9.68
N ASN A 76 -4.50 6.97 10.96
CA ASN A 76 -5.76 6.36 11.38
C ASN A 76 -6.99 7.14 10.88
N ASN A 77 -6.95 8.46 10.90
CA ASN A 77 -8.04 9.29 10.35
C ASN A 77 -8.23 9.02 8.85
N LEU A 78 -7.15 8.94 8.09
CA LEU A 78 -7.21 8.60 6.67
C LEU A 78 -7.67 7.16 6.44
N ALA A 79 -7.19 6.20 7.23
CA ALA A 79 -7.59 4.82 7.12
C ALA A 79 -9.10 4.61 7.38
N ARG A 80 -9.67 5.35 8.33
CA ARG A 80 -11.12 5.33 8.63
C ARG A 80 -11.99 6.02 7.58
N SER A 81 -11.41 6.85 6.71
CA SER A 81 -12.15 7.58 5.65
C SER A 81 -12.52 6.71 4.45
N THR A 82 -12.14 5.44 4.46
CA THR A 82 -12.36 4.50 3.35
C THR A 82 -12.72 3.11 3.86
N ASN A 83 -13.52 2.39 3.06
CA ASN A 83 -13.82 0.97 3.28
C ASN A 83 -12.82 0.04 2.57
N LYS A 84 -11.77 0.59 1.96
CA LYS A 84 -10.74 -0.20 1.31
C LYS A 84 -9.75 -0.76 2.33
N ARG A 85 -9.14 -1.89 2.02
CA ARG A 85 -8.13 -2.50 2.86
C ARG A 85 -6.86 -1.66 2.84
N ILE A 86 -6.47 -1.13 4.00
CA ILE A 86 -5.29 -0.28 4.13
C ILE A 86 -4.08 -1.12 4.52
N VAL A 87 -2.96 -0.86 3.85
CA VAL A 87 -1.64 -1.41 4.17
C VAL A 87 -0.72 -0.25 4.54
N ALA A 88 -0.12 -0.30 5.71
CA ALA A 88 0.81 0.73 6.16
C ALA A 88 2.15 0.61 5.43
N LEU A 89 2.68 1.75 4.96
CA LEU A 89 3.96 1.80 4.24
C LEU A 89 4.75 3.05 4.66
N GLY A 90 6.08 2.94 4.63
CA GLY A 90 7.02 4.05 4.79
C GLY A 90 7.54 4.25 6.21
N GLY A 91 8.86 4.24 6.34
CA GLY A 91 9.58 4.50 7.58
C GLY A 91 9.47 3.41 8.66
N ILE A 92 8.86 2.27 8.34
CA ILE A 92 8.69 1.16 9.29
C ILE A 92 10.02 0.43 9.48
N ASN A 93 10.43 0.27 10.75
CA ASN A 93 11.68 -0.37 11.14
C ASN A 93 11.50 -1.12 12.49
N LYS A 94 12.56 -1.76 12.97
CA LYS A 94 12.55 -2.56 14.21
C LYS A 94 12.22 -1.74 15.48
N PHE A 95 12.51 -0.45 15.48
CA PHE A 95 12.30 0.42 16.64
C PHE A 95 10.87 0.94 16.76
N ASN A 96 10.16 1.04 15.62
CA ASN A 96 8.80 1.58 15.60
C ASN A 96 7.72 0.54 15.24
N ILE A 97 8.09 -0.70 14.93
CA ILE A 97 7.15 -1.76 14.55
C ILE A 97 6.02 -1.97 15.57
N LYS A 98 6.30 -1.88 16.87
CA LYS A 98 5.29 -2.04 17.93
C LYS A 98 4.17 -1.00 17.84
N LYS A 99 4.45 0.19 17.28
CA LYS A 99 3.45 1.25 17.09
C LYS A 99 2.37 0.88 16.07
N LEU A 100 2.60 -0.14 15.23
CA LEU A 100 1.62 -0.63 14.26
C LEU A 100 0.38 -1.23 14.93
N ASN A 101 0.49 -1.72 16.18
CA ASN A 101 -0.64 -2.22 16.95
C ASN A 101 -1.69 -1.12 17.24
N MET A 102 -1.32 0.16 17.08
CA MET A 102 -2.23 1.30 17.23
C MET A 102 -2.99 1.65 15.94
N LEU A 103 -2.74 0.92 14.85
CA LEU A 103 -3.30 1.20 13.54
C LEU A 103 -4.44 0.25 13.21
N ASN A 104 -5.45 0.80 12.54
CA ASN A 104 -6.49 0.01 11.91
C ASN A 104 -6.09 -0.33 10.45
N VAL A 105 -5.28 -1.37 10.30
CA VAL A 105 -4.73 -1.79 9.00
C VAL A 105 -4.76 -3.30 8.82
N LEU A 106 -4.81 -3.75 7.58
CA LEU A 106 -4.71 -5.17 7.24
C LEU A 106 -3.30 -5.72 7.50
N GLY A 107 -2.28 -4.89 7.32
CA GLY A 107 -0.89 -5.26 7.45
C GLY A 107 0.04 -4.10 7.12
N PHE A 108 1.32 -4.41 6.97
CA PHE A 108 2.33 -3.41 6.64
C PHE A 108 3.32 -3.91 5.59
N SER A 109 3.99 -2.97 4.94
CA SER A 109 5.11 -3.21 4.05
C SER A 109 6.25 -2.25 4.39
N GLY A 110 7.50 -2.71 4.27
CA GLY A 110 8.64 -1.85 4.59
C GLY A 110 9.97 -2.49 4.19
N ILE A 111 10.75 -1.78 3.41
CA ILE A 111 12.07 -2.24 2.96
C ILE A 111 13.02 -2.37 4.16
N SER A 112 13.15 -1.32 4.96
CA SER A 112 14.10 -1.25 6.07
C SER A 112 13.85 -2.28 7.18
N TYR A 113 12.60 -2.69 7.37
CA TYR A 113 12.26 -3.71 8.35
C TYR A 113 12.71 -5.11 7.93
N PHE A 114 12.55 -5.44 6.64
CA PHE A 114 12.83 -6.77 6.10
C PHE A 114 14.24 -6.91 5.54
N GLN A 115 14.98 -5.82 5.43
CA GLN A 115 16.36 -5.84 4.96
C GLN A 115 17.28 -6.42 6.04
N LYS A 116 17.86 -7.60 5.79
CA LYS A 116 18.97 -8.12 6.60
C LYS A 116 20.21 -7.27 6.30
N LYS A 117 20.91 -6.83 7.36
CA LYS A 117 22.10 -5.97 7.24
C LYS A 117 23.24 -6.53 6.36
N ASN A 118 23.25 -7.83 6.03
CA ASN A 118 24.37 -8.51 5.37
C ASN A 118 23.90 -9.58 4.35
N GLY A 119 23.03 -9.23 3.41
CA GLY A 119 22.66 -10.19 2.37
C GLY A 119 22.16 -9.51 1.09
N PRO A 120 22.40 -10.12 -0.10
CA PRO A 120 21.89 -9.57 -1.34
C PRO A 120 20.36 -9.50 -1.28
N LEU A 121 19.80 -8.40 -1.77
CA LEU A 121 18.36 -8.23 -1.95
C LEU A 121 17.82 -9.41 -2.77
N LYS A 122 17.10 -10.33 -2.14
CA LYS A 122 16.34 -11.32 -2.89
C LYS A 122 15.27 -10.54 -3.67
N LYS A 123 15.48 -10.42 -4.96
CA LYS A 123 14.61 -9.73 -5.91
C LYS A 123 13.20 -10.31 -5.85
N GLY A 124 12.22 -9.49 -5.44
CA GLY A 124 10.80 -9.82 -5.49
C GLY A 124 9.98 -8.78 -4.75
N PRO A 125 9.05 -8.08 -5.42
CA PRO A 125 8.35 -6.92 -4.83
C PRO A 125 7.34 -7.27 -3.72
N PHE A 126 6.99 -8.52 -3.52
CA PHE A 126 5.89 -8.92 -2.62
C PHE A 126 6.26 -9.84 -1.45
N LYS A 127 7.55 -10.12 -1.20
CA LYS A 127 7.97 -10.94 -0.05
C LYS A 127 7.92 -10.24 1.32
N TYR A 128 7.40 -9.01 1.38
CA TYR A 128 7.46 -8.15 2.56
C TYR A 128 6.08 -7.72 3.08
N PHE A 129 5.05 -8.46 2.72
CA PHE A 129 3.73 -8.28 3.28
C PHE A 129 3.55 -9.27 4.45
N LYS A 130 3.30 -8.76 5.65
CA LYS A 130 2.92 -9.54 6.81
C LYS A 130 1.57 -9.07 7.30
N SER A 131 0.63 -10.00 7.49
CA SER A 131 -0.62 -9.74 8.19
C SER A 131 -0.32 -9.43 9.67
N LEU A 132 -1.09 -8.56 10.27
CA LEU A 132 -1.05 -8.28 11.71
C LEU A 132 -1.94 -9.23 12.51
N THR A 133 -2.59 -10.18 11.84
CA THR A 133 -3.53 -11.15 12.46
C THR A 133 -2.91 -12.51 12.74
N ASP A 134 -1.60 -12.65 12.50
CA ASP A 134 -0.83 -13.86 12.84
C ASP A 134 -0.08 -13.71 14.17
#